data_70483a92bfdc2ec89f1a490bdf39dd47
#
_entry.id   70483a92bfdc2ec89f1a490bdf39dd47
#
_cell.length_a   1.000
_cell.length_b   1.000
_cell.length_c   1.000
_cell.angle_alpha   90.00
_cell.angle_beta   90.00
_cell.angle_gamma   90.00
#
_symmetry.space_group_name_H-M   'P 1'
#
loop_
_entity.id
_entity.type
_entity.pdbx_description
1 polymer ?
#
loop_
_entity_poly.entity_id
_entity_poly.type
_entity_poly.pdbx_seq_one_letter_code
_entity_poly.pdbx_strand_id
1 'polypeptide(L)'
;MAYDGIMMHQVKNLLIETIKGGRINKIYQISKYELLFQVRANKKNYQLLISSHPMYARVQLTSLSYPTPESPNPLTMLYRKLLEGGYIKDIEQIDLDRIFKITFSCHNELGDYIEYILYVEVMGKHSNIILVGQNDKIIDCIKHISPSMNSERFLQPGALYQLPPMIKKLDPFRSEFVEDNQLTKIYQGMSPILSKEILYRIDQDESFKEIMKEIENSQNLYITKVNDKEYFHVIELTHLQGETSKYSLFDGLDTHFNEIDQKERIKQQTSNLLKFIQNEYQKNTSKLKKLKATLDDSHNSDDYRIKGDLLYASLHLIQKGMTHVVVDNYYDNTKLDITLDPKLDPKANAQKYYQKYQKAKNSINVLLEQIDLTEKEIEYFDSLITDRKSTRLNSSHRT
;
A
#
# COMPACT_ATOMS: atom_id res chain seq x y z
N MET A 1 23.07 -2.93 2.40
CA MET A 1 22.03 -2.98 3.44
C MET A 1 22.65 -3.55 4.70
N ALA A 2 22.49 -2.89 5.82
CA ALA A 2 23.00 -3.41 7.10
C ALA A 2 22.13 -4.55 7.69
N TYR A 3 20.86 -4.64 7.31
CA TYR A 3 19.98 -5.75 7.69
C TYR A 3 20.23 -6.93 6.73
N ASP A 4 21.32 -7.64 6.96
CA ASP A 4 21.78 -8.77 6.13
C ASP A 4 21.36 -10.13 6.72
N GLY A 5 21.79 -11.23 6.10
CA GLY A 5 21.41 -12.57 6.54
C GLY A 5 22.00 -12.95 7.91
N ILE A 6 23.19 -12.46 8.22
CA ILE A 6 23.83 -12.69 9.53
C ILE A 6 23.05 -11.96 10.64
N MET A 7 22.66 -10.71 10.38
CA MET A 7 21.84 -9.97 11.31
C MET A 7 20.46 -10.61 11.49
N MET A 8 19.83 -11.06 10.40
CA MET A 8 18.58 -11.80 10.46
C MET A 8 18.69 -13.08 11.29
N HIS A 9 19.83 -13.74 11.27
CA HIS A 9 20.09 -14.92 12.11
C HIS A 9 19.96 -14.59 13.59
N GLN A 10 20.52 -13.46 14.05
CA GLN A 10 20.40 -13.04 15.44
C GLN A 10 18.98 -12.59 15.80
N VAL A 11 18.32 -11.88 14.89
CA VAL A 11 16.90 -11.55 15.05
C VAL A 11 16.04 -12.82 15.15
N LYS A 12 16.29 -13.85 14.32
CA LYS A 12 15.61 -15.14 14.41
C LYS A 12 15.79 -15.76 15.81
N ASN A 13 17.00 -15.78 16.34
CA ASN A 13 17.27 -16.33 17.66
C ASN A 13 16.48 -15.58 18.74
N LEU A 14 16.47 -14.25 18.72
CA LEU A 14 15.66 -13.42 19.62
C LEU A 14 14.16 -13.74 19.49
N LEU A 15 13.65 -13.90 18.28
CA LEU A 15 12.23 -14.21 18.03
C LEU A 15 11.88 -15.60 18.59
N ILE A 16 12.74 -16.61 18.39
CA ILE A 16 12.54 -17.96 18.93
C ILE A 16 12.47 -17.92 20.46
N GLU A 17 13.43 -17.28 21.11
CA GLU A 17 13.45 -17.15 22.57
C GLU A 17 12.20 -16.43 23.12
N THR A 18 11.72 -15.43 22.39
CA THR A 18 10.71 -14.51 22.93
C THR A 18 9.29 -14.90 22.58
N ILE A 19 9.01 -15.28 21.33
CA ILE A 19 7.64 -15.43 20.83
C ILE A 19 7.31 -16.79 20.21
N LYS A 20 8.24 -17.74 20.09
CA LYS A 20 7.90 -19.10 19.66
C LYS A 20 6.94 -19.74 20.68
N GLY A 21 5.90 -20.41 20.19
CA GLY A 21 4.79 -20.91 21.01
C GLY A 21 3.78 -19.83 21.42
N GLY A 22 4.01 -18.57 21.06
CA GLY A 22 3.11 -17.46 21.38
C GLY A 22 1.83 -17.48 20.54
N ARG A 23 0.73 -17.03 21.15
CA ARG A 23 -0.58 -16.93 20.52
C ARG A 23 -0.72 -15.59 19.79
N ILE A 24 -1.24 -15.61 18.57
CA ILE A 24 -1.58 -14.40 17.80
C ILE A 24 -2.91 -13.83 18.33
N ASN A 25 -2.86 -12.65 18.91
CA ASN A 25 -4.04 -11.97 19.44
C ASN A 25 -4.69 -11.07 18.38
N LYS A 26 -3.89 -10.31 17.63
CA LYS A 26 -4.39 -9.34 16.67
C LYS A 26 -3.38 -9.09 15.55
N ILE A 27 -3.89 -8.79 14.35
CA ILE A 27 -3.06 -8.45 13.18
C ILE A 27 -3.55 -7.12 12.62
N TYR A 28 -2.60 -6.23 12.31
CA TYR A 28 -2.86 -4.94 11.67
C TYR A 28 -1.94 -4.73 10.48
N GLN A 29 -2.45 -4.14 9.43
CA GLN A 29 -1.61 -3.54 8.39
C GLN A 29 -1.49 -2.06 8.69
N ILE A 30 -0.33 -1.63 9.19
CA ILE A 30 -0.07 -0.26 9.65
C ILE A 30 0.40 0.67 8.54
N SER A 31 0.88 0.11 7.44
CA SER A 31 1.25 0.83 6.22
C SER A 31 1.07 -0.07 4.99
N LYS A 32 1.28 0.48 3.80
CA LYS A 32 1.20 -0.28 2.53
C LYS A 32 2.10 -1.54 2.53
N TYR A 33 3.20 -1.52 3.29
CA TYR A 33 4.24 -2.55 3.25
C TYR A 33 4.47 -3.24 4.58
N GLU A 34 3.69 -2.93 5.63
CA GLU A 34 4.00 -3.34 7.00
C GLU A 34 2.82 -3.99 7.70
N LEU A 35 3.10 -5.13 8.32
CA LEU A 35 2.18 -5.84 9.19
C LEU A 35 2.69 -5.79 10.63
N LEU A 36 1.77 -5.62 11.58
CA LEU A 36 2.01 -5.66 13.01
C LEU A 36 1.18 -6.77 13.63
N PHE A 37 1.87 -7.75 14.22
CA PHE A 37 1.23 -8.86 14.94
C PHE A 37 1.34 -8.60 16.45
N GLN A 38 0.23 -8.66 17.14
CA GLN A 38 0.20 -8.71 18.59
C GLN A 38 0.27 -10.17 19.03
N VAL A 39 1.33 -10.52 19.74
CA VAL A 39 1.64 -11.89 20.15
C VAL A 39 1.64 -11.97 21.66
N ARG A 40 0.91 -12.94 22.22
CA ARG A 40 0.95 -13.27 23.65
C ARG A 40 1.86 -14.48 23.86
N ALA A 41 3.02 -14.25 24.47
CA ALA A 41 3.99 -15.29 24.79
C ALA A 41 4.58 -15.04 26.18
N ASN A 42 4.99 -16.08 26.89
CA ASN A 42 5.65 -15.99 28.21
C ASN A 42 4.92 -15.05 29.20
N LYS A 43 3.58 -15.07 29.20
CA LYS A 43 2.70 -14.20 30.02
C LYS A 43 2.81 -12.69 29.68
N LYS A 44 3.53 -12.30 28.62
CA LYS A 44 3.71 -10.90 28.17
C LYS A 44 3.08 -10.71 26.79
N ASN A 45 2.80 -9.47 26.45
CA ASN A 45 2.36 -9.07 25.12
C ASN A 45 3.55 -8.48 24.37
N TYR A 46 3.78 -8.97 23.17
CA TYR A 46 4.84 -8.52 22.27
C TYR A 46 4.21 -8.00 20.97
N GLN A 47 4.90 -7.10 20.31
CA GLN A 47 4.55 -6.64 18.97
C GLN A 47 5.64 -7.10 18.01
N LEU A 48 5.24 -7.92 17.01
CA LEU A 48 6.11 -8.35 15.93
C LEU A 48 5.81 -7.48 14.70
N LEU A 49 6.76 -6.64 14.33
CA LEU A 49 6.71 -5.82 13.13
C LEU A 49 7.38 -6.55 11.97
N ILE A 50 6.66 -6.66 10.87
CA ILE A 50 7.15 -7.24 9.61
C ILE A 50 6.99 -6.18 8.53
N SER A 51 8.11 -5.72 7.96
CA SER A 51 8.16 -4.70 6.92
C SER A 51 8.74 -5.26 5.62
N SER A 52 8.00 -5.11 4.53
CA SER A 52 8.48 -5.36 3.16
C SER A 52 8.80 -4.07 2.40
N HIS A 53 9.11 -2.98 3.15
CA HIS A 53 9.43 -1.69 2.56
C HIS A 53 10.67 -1.76 1.66
N PRO A 54 10.69 -1.16 0.46
CA PRO A 54 11.80 -1.31 -0.48
C PRO A 54 13.17 -0.93 0.06
N MET A 55 13.23 0.01 1.01
CA MET A 55 14.49 0.50 1.61
C MET A 55 14.73 0.01 3.04
N TYR A 56 13.66 -0.27 3.79
CA TYR A 56 13.70 -0.53 5.23
C TYR A 56 13.00 -1.84 5.61
N ALA A 57 13.04 -2.83 4.68
CA ALA A 57 12.48 -4.14 4.94
C ALA A 57 13.20 -4.83 6.11
N ARG A 58 12.42 -5.39 7.04
CA ARG A 58 12.92 -6.03 8.24
C ARG A 58 11.85 -6.83 8.97
N VAL A 59 12.29 -7.64 9.90
CA VAL A 59 11.44 -8.29 10.92
C VAL A 59 12.04 -7.93 12.27
N GLN A 60 11.23 -7.44 13.21
CA GLN A 60 11.69 -7.11 14.56
C GLN A 60 10.55 -7.20 15.57
N LEU A 61 10.90 -7.43 16.83
CA LEU A 61 10.04 -7.06 17.95
C LEU A 61 10.13 -5.56 18.15
N THR A 62 9.05 -4.95 18.63
CA THR A 62 9.01 -3.49 18.86
C THR A 62 8.18 -3.16 20.09
N SER A 63 8.62 -2.14 20.84
CA SER A 63 7.88 -1.50 21.93
C SER A 63 7.17 -0.21 21.48
N LEU A 64 7.45 0.24 20.25
CA LEU A 64 6.90 1.49 19.72
C LEU A 64 5.40 1.35 19.45
N SER A 65 4.66 2.43 19.69
CA SER A 65 3.24 2.51 19.36
C SER A 65 3.03 2.88 17.90
N TYR A 66 2.18 2.12 17.22
CA TYR A 66 1.84 2.33 15.82
C TYR A 66 0.37 2.69 15.68
N PRO A 67 0.00 3.73 14.94
CA PRO A 67 -1.39 4.02 14.63
C PRO A 67 -1.98 2.87 13.81
N THR A 68 -3.07 2.31 14.30
CA THR A 68 -3.78 1.22 13.63
C THR A 68 -4.96 1.77 12.85
N PRO A 69 -5.22 1.30 11.61
CA PRO A 69 -6.38 1.72 10.84
C PRO A 69 -7.69 1.36 11.56
N GLU A 70 -8.67 2.26 11.51
CA GLU A 70 -10.00 2.03 12.07
C GLU A 70 -10.71 0.87 11.37
N SER A 71 -10.59 0.78 10.05
CA SER A 71 -11.14 -0.33 9.26
C SER A 71 -10.02 -1.14 8.60
N PRO A 72 -10.01 -2.48 8.78
CA PRO A 72 -9.03 -3.35 8.15
C PRO A 72 -9.30 -3.47 6.65
N ASN A 73 -8.23 -3.53 5.87
CA ASN A 73 -8.32 -3.84 4.44
C ASN A 73 -8.55 -5.36 4.19
N PRO A 74 -8.88 -5.78 2.95
CA PRO A 74 -9.16 -7.19 2.65
C PRO A 74 -8.03 -8.15 3.02
N LEU A 75 -6.77 -7.79 2.78
CA LEU A 75 -5.60 -8.60 3.16
C LEU A 75 -5.54 -8.82 4.68
N THR A 76 -5.72 -7.75 5.45
CA THR A 76 -5.74 -7.84 6.92
C THR A 76 -6.90 -8.70 7.42
N MET A 77 -8.08 -8.57 6.81
CA MET A 77 -9.24 -9.40 7.17
C MET A 77 -8.97 -10.89 6.90
N LEU A 78 -8.35 -11.19 5.78
CA LEU A 78 -7.96 -12.56 5.42
C LEU A 78 -6.93 -13.13 6.42
N TYR A 79 -5.87 -12.36 6.75
CA TYR A 79 -4.85 -12.80 7.69
C TYR A 79 -5.43 -12.98 9.11
N ARG A 80 -6.34 -12.09 9.53
CA ARG A 80 -7.06 -12.25 10.81
C ARG A 80 -7.89 -13.52 10.83
N LYS A 81 -8.69 -13.77 9.79
CA LYS A 81 -9.53 -14.97 9.69
C LYS A 81 -8.71 -16.25 9.82
N LEU A 82 -7.50 -16.29 9.27
CA LEU A 82 -6.70 -17.51 9.20
C LEU A 82 -5.73 -17.68 10.37
N LEU A 83 -5.19 -16.60 10.92
CA LEU A 83 -4.07 -16.64 11.86
C LEU A 83 -4.41 -16.15 13.27
N GLU A 84 -5.42 -15.27 13.48
CA GLU A 84 -5.79 -14.83 14.84
C GLU A 84 -6.31 -15.99 15.66
N GLY A 85 -5.82 -16.09 16.89
CA GLY A 85 -6.09 -17.23 17.77
C GLY A 85 -5.14 -18.41 17.60
N GLY A 86 -4.40 -18.49 16.49
CA GLY A 86 -3.35 -19.49 16.25
C GLY A 86 -2.07 -19.22 17.03
N TYR A 87 -1.14 -20.16 16.94
CA TYR A 87 0.14 -20.12 17.65
C TYR A 87 1.31 -20.12 16.67
N ILE A 88 2.40 -19.44 17.02
CA ILE A 88 3.66 -19.51 16.29
C ILE A 88 4.30 -20.86 16.59
N LYS A 89 4.23 -21.81 15.65
CA LYS A 89 4.79 -23.15 15.81
C LYS A 89 6.31 -23.13 15.69
N ASP A 90 6.81 -22.44 14.65
CA ASP A 90 8.25 -22.37 14.40
C ASP A 90 8.64 -21.08 13.66
N ILE A 91 9.92 -20.71 13.80
CA ILE A 91 10.53 -19.56 13.14
C ILE A 91 11.88 -20.01 12.58
N GLU A 92 11.98 -20.08 11.27
CA GLU A 92 13.16 -20.53 10.56
C GLU A 92 13.69 -19.41 9.65
N GLN A 93 14.98 -19.41 9.41
CA GLN A 93 15.62 -18.66 8.33
C GLN A 93 16.06 -19.68 7.28
N ILE A 94 15.78 -19.40 6.03
CA ILE A 94 16.20 -20.28 4.93
C ILE A 94 17.70 -20.10 4.68
N ASP A 95 18.46 -21.12 5.02
CA ASP A 95 19.93 -21.06 5.11
C ASP A 95 20.36 -19.84 5.93
N LEU A 96 21.22 -18.99 5.43
CA LEU A 96 21.49 -17.65 5.97
C LEU A 96 21.06 -16.54 5.00
N ASP A 97 20.15 -16.86 4.09
CA ASP A 97 19.57 -15.83 3.20
C ASP A 97 18.53 -14.98 3.96
N ARG A 98 18.13 -13.88 3.36
CA ARG A 98 17.22 -12.91 3.96
C ARG A 98 15.75 -13.31 3.78
N ILE A 99 15.43 -14.55 4.17
CA ILE A 99 14.10 -15.12 4.11
C ILE A 99 13.76 -15.77 5.46
N PHE A 100 12.73 -15.24 6.12
CA PHE A 100 12.10 -15.94 7.24
C PHE A 100 10.97 -16.83 6.75
N LYS A 101 10.85 -17.99 7.40
CA LYS A 101 9.71 -18.89 7.30
C LYS A 101 9.10 -19.01 8.70
N ILE A 102 7.93 -18.44 8.90
CA ILE A 102 7.21 -18.49 10.16
C ILE A 102 6.02 -19.43 9.98
N THR A 103 6.01 -20.52 10.72
CA THR A 103 4.94 -21.54 10.68
C THR A 103 3.94 -21.27 11.80
N PHE A 104 2.68 -21.16 11.44
CA PHE A 104 1.56 -21.00 12.37
C PHE A 104 0.74 -22.29 12.46
N SER A 105 0.33 -22.61 13.67
CA SER A 105 -0.57 -23.68 14.00
C SER A 105 -1.93 -23.08 14.34
N CYS A 106 -2.92 -23.35 13.53
CA CYS A 106 -4.27 -22.77 13.62
C CYS A 106 -5.35 -23.87 13.62
N HIS A 107 -6.59 -23.48 13.91
CA HIS A 107 -7.75 -24.35 13.75
C HIS A 107 -8.71 -23.68 12.77
N ASN A 108 -9.30 -24.47 11.88
CA ASN A 108 -10.35 -23.99 10.98
C ASN A 108 -11.70 -23.84 11.72
N GLU A 109 -12.71 -23.40 11.00
CA GLU A 109 -14.09 -23.25 11.54
C GLU A 109 -14.72 -24.59 12.01
N LEU A 110 -14.19 -25.72 11.55
CA LEU A 110 -14.64 -27.07 11.91
C LEU A 110 -13.84 -27.64 13.12
N GLY A 111 -12.77 -26.90 13.55
CA GLY A 111 -11.90 -27.34 14.63
C GLY A 111 -10.71 -28.19 14.18
N ASP A 112 -10.53 -28.44 12.88
CA ASP A 112 -9.39 -29.19 12.36
C ASP A 112 -8.11 -28.38 12.45
N TYR A 113 -7.00 -29.09 12.70
CA TYR A 113 -5.67 -28.51 12.75
C TYR A 113 -5.18 -28.17 11.34
N ILE A 114 -4.76 -26.93 11.17
CA ILE A 114 -4.19 -26.44 9.90
C ILE A 114 -2.90 -25.67 10.16
N GLU A 115 -1.91 -25.87 9.32
CA GLU A 115 -0.68 -25.07 9.31
C GLU A 115 -0.72 -24.06 8.17
N TYR A 116 -0.30 -22.83 8.50
CA TYR A 116 -0.04 -21.77 7.55
C TYR A 116 1.42 -21.33 7.67
N ILE A 117 2.02 -20.96 6.57
CA ILE A 117 3.42 -20.51 6.53
C ILE A 117 3.45 -19.07 6.01
N LEU A 118 4.11 -18.20 6.76
CA LEU A 118 4.39 -16.83 6.34
C LEU A 118 5.85 -16.74 5.93
N TYR A 119 6.09 -16.56 4.62
CA TYR A 119 7.42 -16.23 4.12
C TYR A 119 7.60 -14.73 4.13
N VAL A 120 8.69 -14.28 4.74
CA VAL A 120 9.09 -12.86 4.77
C VAL A 120 10.42 -12.71 4.04
N GLU A 121 10.36 -12.18 2.84
CA GLU A 121 11.54 -11.95 2.00
C GLU A 121 12.02 -10.51 2.18
N VAL A 122 13.25 -10.34 2.65
CA VAL A 122 13.87 -9.03 2.93
C VAL A 122 14.92 -8.73 1.86
N MET A 123 14.46 -8.40 0.65
CA MET A 123 15.30 -8.28 -0.56
C MET A 123 15.19 -6.89 -1.22
N GLY A 124 15.18 -5.81 -0.40
CA GLY A 124 15.09 -4.44 -0.89
C GLY A 124 13.77 -4.22 -1.66
N LYS A 125 13.84 -3.75 -2.90
CA LYS A 125 12.65 -3.51 -3.73
C LYS A 125 11.80 -4.78 -3.98
N HIS A 126 12.42 -5.94 -3.90
CA HIS A 126 11.77 -7.25 -4.09
C HIS A 126 11.28 -7.87 -2.77
N SER A 127 11.42 -7.16 -1.65
CA SER A 127 10.89 -7.63 -0.36
C SER A 127 9.39 -7.87 -0.43
N ASN A 128 8.92 -8.96 0.20
CA ASN A 128 7.51 -9.33 0.21
C ASN A 128 7.14 -10.07 1.50
N ILE A 129 5.85 -10.14 1.79
CA ILE A 129 5.27 -10.93 2.88
C ILE A 129 4.20 -11.80 2.24
N ILE A 130 4.38 -13.11 2.30
CA ILE A 130 3.61 -14.08 1.51
C ILE A 130 3.03 -15.13 2.44
N LEU A 131 1.71 -15.21 2.52
CA LEU A 131 1.01 -16.24 3.27
C LEU A 131 0.74 -17.44 2.37
N VAL A 132 1.20 -18.60 2.80
CA VAL A 132 1.11 -19.87 2.09
C VAL A 132 0.30 -20.86 2.92
N GLY A 133 -0.57 -21.57 2.27
CA GLY A 133 -1.41 -22.60 2.86
C GLY A 133 -0.93 -24.01 2.52
N GLN A 134 -1.86 -24.96 2.57
CA GLN A 134 -1.59 -26.35 2.23
C GLN A 134 -1.13 -26.48 0.77
N ASN A 135 -0.28 -27.46 0.50
CA ASN A 135 0.31 -27.75 -0.82
C ASN A 135 1.09 -26.58 -1.42
N ASP A 136 1.74 -25.79 -0.57
CA ASP A 136 2.58 -24.64 -0.96
C ASP A 136 1.86 -23.59 -1.82
N LYS A 137 0.52 -23.52 -1.77
CA LYS A 137 -0.25 -22.52 -2.49
C LYS A 137 -0.26 -21.19 -1.77
N ILE A 138 0.06 -20.13 -2.49
CA ILE A 138 -0.04 -18.76 -2.02
C ILE A 138 -1.52 -18.44 -1.75
N ILE A 139 -1.83 -18.07 -0.51
CA ILE A 139 -3.15 -17.57 -0.13
C ILE A 139 -3.27 -16.10 -0.52
N ASP A 140 -2.29 -15.29 -0.09
CA ASP A 140 -2.17 -13.89 -0.50
C ASP A 140 -0.78 -13.33 -0.14
N CYS A 141 -0.43 -12.17 -0.67
CA CYS A 141 0.84 -11.48 -0.39
C CYS A 141 0.68 -9.95 -0.47
N ILE A 142 1.60 -9.22 0.18
CA ILE A 142 1.55 -7.75 0.17
C ILE A 142 1.80 -7.18 -1.22
N LYS A 143 2.72 -7.78 -1.99
CA LYS A 143 3.03 -7.36 -3.36
C LYS A 143 2.71 -8.48 -4.32
N HIS A 144 1.69 -8.29 -5.13
CA HIS A 144 1.36 -9.22 -6.21
C HIS A 144 2.33 -9.02 -7.38
N ILE A 145 2.87 -10.12 -7.88
CA ILE A 145 3.73 -10.18 -9.07
C ILE A 145 3.05 -11.10 -10.08
N SER A 146 2.50 -10.51 -11.14
CA SER A 146 1.85 -11.26 -12.21
C SER A 146 2.86 -11.92 -13.15
N PRO A 147 2.47 -12.97 -13.91
CA PRO A 147 3.32 -13.56 -14.93
C PRO A 147 3.80 -12.58 -16.00
N SER A 148 3.03 -11.50 -16.26
CA SER A 148 3.45 -10.42 -17.17
C SER A 148 4.57 -9.55 -16.61
N MET A 149 4.74 -9.51 -15.28
CA MET A 149 5.81 -8.74 -14.60
C MET A 149 7.08 -9.57 -14.39
N ASN A 150 6.91 -10.88 -14.17
CA ASN A 150 8.01 -11.82 -14.02
C ASN A 150 7.53 -13.22 -14.47
N SER A 151 8.11 -13.74 -15.54
CA SER A 151 7.76 -15.03 -16.11
C SER A 151 8.32 -16.23 -15.34
N GLU A 152 9.41 -16.03 -14.60
CA GLU A 152 10.09 -17.11 -13.86
C GLU A 152 9.49 -17.31 -12.46
N ARG A 153 9.15 -16.21 -11.78
CA ARG A 153 8.62 -16.25 -10.42
C ARG A 153 7.48 -15.24 -10.26
N PHE A 154 6.27 -15.71 -10.24
CA PHE A 154 5.09 -14.89 -9.99
C PHE A 154 4.49 -15.19 -8.62
N LEU A 155 4.01 -14.14 -7.95
CA LEU A 155 3.47 -14.19 -6.58
C LEU A 155 2.06 -13.62 -6.58
N GLN A 156 1.08 -14.50 -6.63
CA GLN A 156 -0.35 -14.14 -6.59
C GLN A 156 -1.18 -15.27 -6.00
N PRO A 157 -2.37 -14.99 -5.48
CA PRO A 157 -3.25 -16.00 -4.90
C PRO A 157 -3.46 -17.20 -5.83
N GLY A 158 -3.32 -18.41 -5.27
CA GLY A 158 -3.47 -19.69 -5.97
C GLY A 158 -2.21 -20.20 -6.68
N ALA A 159 -1.18 -19.40 -6.87
CA ALA A 159 0.10 -19.85 -7.40
C ALA A 159 0.86 -20.71 -6.38
N LEU A 160 1.75 -21.58 -6.85
CA LEU A 160 2.68 -22.31 -5.99
C LEU A 160 3.80 -21.36 -5.55
N TYR A 161 4.08 -21.34 -4.25
CA TYR A 161 5.23 -20.60 -3.72
C TYR A 161 6.52 -21.30 -4.12
N GLN A 162 7.45 -20.53 -4.64
CA GLN A 162 8.80 -20.96 -4.95
C GLN A 162 9.79 -20.01 -4.27
N LEU A 163 10.84 -20.55 -3.69
CA LEU A 163 11.93 -19.75 -3.15
C LEU A 163 12.60 -18.94 -4.28
N PRO A 164 13.10 -17.73 -3.98
CA PRO A 164 13.94 -17.01 -4.91
C PRO A 164 15.16 -17.86 -5.33
N PRO A 165 15.72 -17.63 -6.53
CA PRO A 165 16.98 -18.27 -6.91
C PRO A 165 18.07 -17.97 -5.88
N MET A 166 18.64 -19.03 -5.29
CA MET A 166 19.70 -18.91 -4.30
C MET A 166 21.04 -19.39 -4.89
N ILE A 167 22.09 -18.66 -4.59
CA ILE A 167 23.46 -19.07 -4.94
C ILE A 167 24.03 -19.84 -3.76
N LYS A 168 24.47 -21.06 -4.00
CA LYS A 168 25.10 -21.89 -2.97
C LYS A 168 26.43 -21.28 -2.53
N LYS A 169 26.56 -20.94 -1.26
CA LYS A 169 27.73 -20.35 -0.61
C LYS A 169 28.03 -21.11 0.68
N LEU A 170 29.22 -20.87 1.26
CA LEU A 170 29.63 -21.47 2.51
C LEU A 170 28.87 -20.85 3.70
N ASP A 171 28.56 -21.67 4.70
CA ASP A 171 28.06 -21.22 6.00
C ASP A 171 29.23 -20.64 6.81
N PRO A 172 29.25 -19.32 7.12
CA PRO A 172 30.38 -18.68 7.79
C PRO A 172 30.54 -19.16 9.27
N PHE A 173 29.50 -19.70 9.90
CA PHE A 173 29.58 -20.22 11.27
C PHE A 173 30.21 -21.63 11.34
N ARG A 174 30.23 -22.35 10.21
CA ARG A 174 30.69 -23.76 10.15
C ARG A 174 31.88 -23.98 9.25
N SER A 175 32.24 -22.99 8.43
CA SER A 175 33.33 -23.10 7.47
C SER A 175 34.59 -22.42 7.99
N GLU A 176 35.73 -22.89 7.55
CA GLU A 176 37.02 -22.22 7.76
C GLU A 176 37.11 -20.94 6.92
N PHE A 177 38.02 -20.06 7.31
CA PHE A 177 38.29 -18.84 6.57
C PHE A 177 38.92 -19.16 5.19
N VAL A 178 38.33 -18.54 4.18
CA VAL A 178 38.88 -18.53 2.82
C VAL A 178 39.47 -17.14 2.56
N GLU A 179 40.76 -17.06 2.31
CA GLU A 179 41.48 -15.81 2.04
C GLU A 179 41.04 -15.22 0.71
N ASP A 180 40.10 -14.29 0.77
CA ASP A 180 39.60 -13.54 -0.39
C ASP A 180 39.05 -12.19 0.08
N ASN A 181 39.25 -11.15 -0.72
CA ASN A 181 38.73 -9.80 -0.45
C ASN A 181 37.19 -9.67 -0.68
N GLN A 182 36.55 -10.72 -1.21
CA GLN A 182 35.10 -10.69 -1.55
C GLN A 182 34.30 -11.73 -0.75
N LEU A 183 34.40 -11.68 0.58
CA LEU A 183 33.69 -12.62 1.47
C LEU A 183 32.17 -12.71 1.19
N THR A 184 31.57 -11.64 0.69
CA THR A 184 30.16 -11.63 0.26
C THR A 184 29.83 -12.59 -0.87
N LYS A 185 30.82 -13.02 -1.67
CA LYS A 185 30.62 -14.02 -2.71
C LYS A 185 30.80 -15.44 -2.20
N ILE A 186 31.59 -15.60 -1.16
CA ILE A 186 32.02 -16.91 -0.61
C ILE A 186 30.99 -17.35 0.46
N TYR A 187 30.67 -16.48 1.38
CA TYR A 187 29.84 -16.82 2.53
C TYR A 187 28.41 -16.34 2.39
N GLN A 188 27.48 -17.17 2.90
CA GLN A 188 26.06 -16.82 2.98
C GLN A 188 25.82 -15.69 3.97
N GLY A 189 24.78 -14.89 3.71
CA GLY A 189 24.26 -13.90 4.63
C GLY A 189 25.11 -12.65 4.84
N MET A 190 26.32 -12.58 4.32
CA MET A 190 27.24 -11.45 4.52
C MET A 190 26.88 -10.23 3.68
N SER A 191 26.87 -9.08 4.33
CA SER A 191 26.83 -7.77 3.65
C SER A 191 28.25 -7.23 3.36
N PRO A 192 28.38 -6.27 2.42
CA PRO A 192 29.67 -5.63 2.17
C PRO A 192 30.26 -4.91 3.39
N ILE A 193 29.41 -4.38 4.28
CA ILE A 193 29.89 -3.68 5.48
C ILE A 193 30.45 -4.68 6.51
N LEU A 194 29.76 -5.80 6.72
CA LEU A 194 30.25 -6.85 7.60
C LEU A 194 31.54 -7.49 7.04
N SER A 195 31.59 -7.74 5.72
CA SER A 195 32.79 -8.25 5.07
C SER A 195 34.01 -7.34 5.30
N LYS A 196 33.81 -6.01 5.23
CA LYS A 196 34.90 -5.06 5.51
C LYS A 196 35.34 -5.10 6.97
N GLU A 197 34.41 -5.21 7.90
CA GLU A 197 34.74 -5.33 9.32
C GLU A 197 35.53 -6.59 9.61
N ILE A 198 35.10 -7.74 9.08
CA ILE A 198 35.79 -9.00 9.27
C ILE A 198 37.22 -8.93 8.71
N LEU A 199 37.42 -8.44 7.49
CA LEU A 199 38.74 -8.30 6.89
C LEU A 199 39.61 -7.33 7.69
N TYR A 200 39.08 -6.20 8.12
CA TYR A 200 39.78 -5.23 8.94
C TYR A 200 40.26 -5.85 10.28
N ARG A 201 39.45 -6.65 10.95
CA ARG A 201 39.80 -7.30 12.20
C ARG A 201 40.79 -8.42 12.00
N ILE A 202 40.72 -9.14 10.89
CA ILE A 202 41.75 -10.15 10.50
C ILE A 202 43.09 -9.48 10.29
N ASP A 203 43.16 -8.32 9.65
CA ASP A 203 44.36 -7.51 9.49
C ASP A 203 44.94 -7.00 10.82
N GLN A 204 44.14 -7.04 11.93
CA GLN A 204 44.55 -6.77 13.30
C GLN A 204 44.86 -8.06 14.11
N ASP A 205 45.17 -9.14 13.45
CA ASP A 205 45.48 -10.46 14.03
C ASP A 205 44.33 -11.19 14.76
N GLU A 206 43.05 -10.76 14.57
CA GLU A 206 41.93 -11.55 15.07
C GLU A 206 41.60 -12.72 14.14
N SER A 207 41.23 -13.86 14.72
CA SER A 207 40.85 -15.02 13.87
C SER A 207 39.40 -14.92 13.38
N PHE A 208 39.14 -15.32 12.12
CA PHE A 208 37.82 -15.41 11.56
C PHE A 208 36.83 -16.18 12.47
N LYS A 209 37.30 -17.27 13.06
CA LYS A 209 36.49 -18.10 13.94
C LYS A 209 36.06 -17.38 15.22
N GLU A 210 36.96 -16.56 15.80
CA GLU A 210 36.62 -15.75 16.99
C GLU A 210 35.59 -14.67 16.66
N ILE A 211 35.75 -13.97 15.52
CA ILE A 211 34.81 -12.97 15.05
C ILE A 211 33.42 -13.61 14.81
N MET A 212 33.37 -14.76 14.13
CA MET A 212 32.12 -15.45 13.88
C MET A 212 31.46 -15.96 15.17
N LYS A 213 32.24 -16.40 16.15
CA LYS A 213 31.74 -16.80 17.48
C LYS A 213 31.19 -15.60 18.27
N GLU A 214 31.83 -14.43 18.17
CA GLU A 214 31.30 -13.19 18.76
C GLU A 214 29.95 -12.85 18.15
N ILE A 215 29.83 -12.89 16.82
CA ILE A 215 28.57 -12.67 16.11
C ILE A 215 27.50 -13.66 16.57
N GLU A 216 27.80 -14.95 16.61
CA GLU A 216 26.88 -16.03 16.98
C GLU A 216 26.30 -15.83 18.39
N ASN A 217 27.11 -15.34 19.34
CA ASN A 217 26.69 -15.10 20.72
C ASN A 217 26.16 -13.68 20.99
N SER A 218 26.14 -12.81 19.98
CA SER A 218 25.73 -11.43 20.19
C SER A 218 24.22 -11.29 20.37
N GLN A 219 23.82 -10.63 21.43
CA GLN A 219 22.45 -10.18 21.69
C GLN A 219 22.31 -8.66 21.61
N ASN A 220 23.32 -8.00 21.05
CA ASN A 220 23.42 -6.55 21.01
C ASN A 220 23.27 -6.02 19.56
N LEU A 221 22.93 -4.78 19.47
CA LEU A 221 23.03 -3.95 18.26
C LEU A 221 23.98 -2.79 18.53
N TYR A 222 24.95 -2.63 17.64
CA TYR A 222 25.86 -1.50 17.64
C TYR A 222 25.45 -0.53 16.54
N ILE A 223 25.25 0.74 16.90
CA ILE A 223 24.91 1.81 15.95
C ILE A 223 26.10 2.75 15.90
N THR A 224 26.79 2.82 14.76
CA THR A 224 27.94 3.68 14.53
C THR A 224 27.55 4.84 13.63
N LYS A 225 27.73 6.07 14.12
CA LYS A 225 27.45 7.29 13.40
C LYS A 225 28.72 7.87 12.80
N VAL A 226 28.75 7.99 11.48
CA VAL A 226 29.86 8.61 10.74
C VAL A 226 29.31 9.73 9.90
N ASN A 227 29.66 10.97 10.24
CA ASN A 227 29.03 12.19 9.69
C ASN A 227 27.51 12.13 9.91
N ASP A 228 26.70 12.27 8.83
CA ASP A 228 25.25 12.21 8.88
C ASP A 228 24.66 10.81 8.56
N LYS A 229 25.51 9.77 8.52
CA LYS A 229 25.09 8.41 8.21
C LYS A 229 25.22 7.49 9.40
N GLU A 230 24.16 6.72 9.65
CA GLU A 230 24.16 5.67 10.65
C GLU A 230 24.37 4.30 10.00
N TYR A 231 25.24 3.52 10.60
CA TYR A 231 25.51 2.14 10.28
C TYR A 231 25.21 1.30 11.51
N PHE A 232 24.69 0.12 11.33
CA PHE A 232 24.36 -0.77 12.44
C PHE A 232 24.66 -2.22 12.12
N HIS A 233 25.07 -2.98 13.13
CA HIS A 233 25.26 -4.43 13.04
C HIS A 233 25.23 -5.06 14.43
N VAL A 234 25.20 -6.40 14.50
CA VAL A 234 25.23 -7.16 15.74
C VAL A 234 26.61 -7.23 16.39
N ILE A 235 27.64 -6.75 15.73
CA ILE A 235 28.98 -6.49 16.29
C ILE A 235 29.36 -5.04 16.03
N GLU A 236 30.32 -4.53 16.79
CA GLU A 236 30.87 -3.20 16.55
C GLU A 236 31.59 -3.14 15.21
N LEU A 237 31.37 -2.06 14.45
CA LEU A 237 31.99 -1.83 13.14
C LEU A 237 33.25 -0.95 13.36
N THR A 238 34.33 -1.57 13.84
CA THR A 238 35.55 -0.87 14.28
C THR A 238 36.34 -0.24 13.13
N HIS A 239 36.17 -0.75 11.89
CA HIS A 239 36.74 -0.13 10.68
C HIS A 239 36.13 1.25 10.37
N LEU A 240 35.00 1.59 10.99
CA LEU A 240 34.37 2.89 10.83
C LEU A 240 34.86 3.83 11.94
N GLN A 241 35.43 4.97 11.53
CA GLN A 241 35.81 6.03 12.47
C GLN A 241 34.58 6.88 12.82
N GLY A 242 33.83 6.47 13.82
CA GLY A 242 32.58 7.12 14.22
C GLY A 242 32.25 6.91 15.69
N GLU A 243 31.20 7.58 16.15
CA GLU A 243 30.67 7.40 17.50
C GLU A 243 29.77 6.15 17.51
N THR A 244 30.12 5.16 18.32
CA THR A 244 29.36 3.91 18.44
C THR A 244 28.56 3.87 19.74
N SER A 245 27.30 3.50 19.61
CA SER A 245 26.40 3.24 20.75
C SER A 245 25.97 1.78 20.73
N LYS A 246 25.94 1.15 21.91
CA LYS A 246 25.57 -0.23 22.11
C LYS A 246 24.19 -0.31 22.76
N TYR A 247 23.31 -1.16 22.20
CA TYR A 247 21.97 -1.42 22.70
C TYR A 247 21.72 -2.93 22.77
N SER A 248 20.64 -3.36 23.46
CA SER A 248 20.11 -4.68 23.20
C SER A 248 19.63 -4.78 21.74
N LEU A 249 19.61 -5.98 21.16
CA LEU A 249 19.15 -6.15 19.77
C LEU A 249 17.70 -5.64 19.59
N PHE A 250 16.87 -5.83 20.61
CA PHE A 250 15.49 -5.33 20.64
C PHE A 250 15.42 -3.81 20.62
N ASP A 251 16.04 -3.15 21.60
CA ASP A 251 15.97 -1.68 21.76
C ASP A 251 16.74 -0.94 20.65
N GLY A 252 17.82 -1.52 20.18
CA GLY A 252 18.64 -0.94 19.12
C GLY A 252 17.93 -0.84 17.79
N LEU A 253 17.14 -1.87 17.43
CA LEU A 253 16.30 -1.83 16.23
C LEU A 253 15.21 -0.76 16.32
N ASP A 254 14.54 -0.65 17.48
CA ASP A 254 13.56 0.40 17.71
C ASP A 254 14.21 1.80 17.65
N THR A 255 15.38 1.97 18.26
CA THR A 255 16.11 3.24 18.26
C THR A 255 16.48 3.68 16.84
N HIS A 256 17.08 2.76 16.06
CA HIS A 256 17.52 3.08 14.69
C HIS A 256 16.35 3.39 13.76
N PHE A 257 15.27 2.59 13.82
CA PHE A 257 14.17 2.72 12.84
C PHE A 257 13.09 3.73 13.26
N ASN A 258 13.04 4.20 14.51
CA ASN A 258 11.99 5.09 14.99
C ASN A 258 11.83 6.37 14.15
N GLU A 259 12.92 7.10 13.95
CA GLU A 259 12.86 8.33 13.14
C GLU A 259 12.54 8.07 11.67
N ILE A 260 13.09 7.00 11.13
CA ILE A 260 12.86 6.59 9.73
C ILE A 260 11.37 6.25 9.53
N ASP A 261 10.81 5.46 10.44
CA ASP A 261 9.39 5.07 10.41
C ASP A 261 8.46 6.28 10.56
N GLN A 262 8.78 7.22 11.44
CA GLN A 262 8.00 8.44 11.61
C GLN A 262 8.02 9.30 10.33
N LYS A 263 9.21 9.52 9.75
CA LYS A 263 9.36 10.29 8.50
C LYS A 263 8.61 9.66 7.33
N GLU A 264 8.72 8.34 7.15
CA GLU A 264 8.01 7.62 6.08
C GLU A 264 6.49 7.63 6.27
N ARG A 265 6.00 7.52 7.50
CA ARG A 265 4.55 7.63 7.80
C ARG A 265 4.00 9.01 7.47
N ILE A 266 4.68 10.07 7.90
CA ILE A 266 4.29 11.46 7.57
C ILE A 266 4.24 11.61 6.03
N LYS A 267 5.25 11.13 5.34
CA LYS A 267 5.31 11.16 3.87
C LYS A 267 4.16 10.39 3.22
N GLN A 268 3.82 9.21 3.73
CA GLN A 268 2.72 8.40 3.21
C GLN A 268 1.36 9.06 3.47
N GLN A 269 1.11 9.56 4.69
CA GLN A 269 -0.12 10.28 5.03
C GLN A 269 -0.28 11.52 4.15
N THR A 270 0.79 12.30 4.00
CA THR A 270 0.80 13.47 3.10
C THR A 270 0.51 13.08 1.66
N SER A 271 1.09 11.99 1.16
CA SER A 271 0.83 11.50 -0.20
C SER A 271 -0.61 11.05 -0.40
N ASN A 272 -1.20 10.38 0.58
CA ASN A 272 -2.59 9.92 0.52
C ASN A 272 -3.57 11.11 0.56
N LEU A 273 -3.32 12.10 1.43
CA LEU A 273 -4.10 13.32 1.50
C LEU A 273 -4.10 14.09 0.17
N LEU A 274 -2.93 14.18 -0.46
CA LEU A 274 -2.81 14.85 -1.76
C LEU A 274 -3.57 14.14 -2.87
N LYS A 275 -3.49 12.82 -2.93
CA LYS A 275 -4.28 12.04 -3.90
C LYS A 275 -5.77 12.27 -3.69
N PHE A 276 -6.22 12.31 -2.43
CA PHE A 276 -7.61 12.62 -2.11
C PHE A 276 -8.00 14.00 -2.62
N ILE A 277 -7.21 15.05 -2.29
CA ILE A 277 -7.46 16.42 -2.75
C ILE A 277 -7.49 16.50 -4.29
N GLN A 278 -6.54 15.88 -4.98
CA GLN A 278 -6.50 15.86 -6.44
C GLN A 278 -7.72 15.14 -7.05
N ASN A 279 -8.14 14.02 -6.46
CA ASN A 279 -9.30 13.28 -6.91
C ASN A 279 -10.60 14.09 -6.74
N GLU A 280 -10.78 14.77 -5.60
CA GLU A 280 -11.96 15.61 -5.37
C GLU A 280 -11.95 16.84 -6.29
N TYR A 281 -10.79 17.46 -6.53
CA TYR A 281 -10.66 18.52 -7.52
C TYR A 281 -11.11 18.08 -8.93
N GLN A 282 -10.62 16.93 -9.41
CA GLN A 282 -10.98 16.40 -10.73
C GLN A 282 -12.46 16.01 -10.80
N LYS A 283 -13.00 15.43 -9.75
CA LYS A 283 -14.41 15.04 -9.65
C LYS A 283 -15.32 16.27 -9.73
N ASN A 284 -15.01 17.31 -8.96
CA ASN A 284 -15.78 18.56 -8.97
C ASN A 284 -15.64 19.32 -10.30
N THR A 285 -14.46 19.33 -10.90
CA THR A 285 -14.26 19.90 -12.24
C THR A 285 -15.12 19.18 -13.30
N SER A 286 -15.19 17.86 -13.24
CA SER A 286 -16.02 17.05 -14.13
C SER A 286 -17.51 17.25 -13.87
N LYS A 287 -17.91 17.40 -12.61
CA LYS A 287 -19.29 17.72 -12.19
C LYS A 287 -19.70 19.10 -12.71
N LEU A 288 -18.85 20.12 -12.54
CA LEU A 288 -19.10 21.48 -13.01
C LEU A 288 -19.36 21.53 -14.54
N LYS A 289 -18.53 20.81 -15.30
CA LYS A 289 -18.71 20.71 -16.76
C LYS A 289 -20.08 20.13 -17.14
N LYS A 290 -20.55 19.10 -16.44
CA LYS A 290 -21.86 18.48 -16.66
C LYS A 290 -22.99 19.44 -16.26
N LEU A 291 -22.86 20.13 -15.13
CA LEU A 291 -23.87 21.09 -14.66
C LEU A 291 -24.02 22.26 -15.64
N LYS A 292 -22.91 22.80 -16.15
CA LYS A 292 -22.95 23.89 -17.15
C LYS A 292 -23.60 23.43 -18.46
N ALA A 293 -23.27 22.24 -18.96
CA ALA A 293 -23.93 21.67 -20.14
C ALA A 293 -25.44 21.47 -19.93
N THR A 294 -25.86 20.98 -18.75
CA THR A 294 -27.29 20.85 -18.42
C THR A 294 -27.98 22.20 -18.31
N LEU A 295 -27.31 23.23 -17.81
CA LEU A 295 -27.82 24.59 -17.73
C LEU A 295 -28.03 25.17 -19.14
N ASP A 296 -27.06 25.00 -20.05
CA ASP A 296 -27.17 25.43 -21.45
C ASP A 296 -28.34 24.75 -22.15
N ASP A 297 -28.51 23.43 -21.97
CA ASP A 297 -29.67 22.71 -22.48
C ASP A 297 -30.99 23.23 -21.88
N SER A 298 -30.99 23.67 -20.61
CA SER A 298 -32.17 24.21 -19.94
C SER A 298 -32.51 25.63 -20.43
N HIS A 299 -31.52 26.43 -20.82
CA HIS A 299 -31.75 27.75 -21.44
C HIS A 299 -32.42 27.64 -22.81
N ASN A 300 -32.14 26.56 -23.55
CA ASN A 300 -32.81 26.29 -24.84
C ASN A 300 -34.23 25.69 -24.64
N SER A 301 -34.77 25.76 -23.44
CA SER A 301 -36.08 25.20 -23.13
C SER A 301 -37.27 25.84 -23.85
N ASP A 302 -37.13 27.07 -24.37
CA ASP A 302 -38.16 27.71 -25.16
C ASP A 302 -38.53 26.95 -26.43
N ASP A 303 -37.58 26.20 -26.99
CA ASP A 303 -37.85 25.23 -28.07
C ASP A 303 -38.93 24.20 -27.70
N TYR A 304 -38.95 23.75 -26.46
CA TYR A 304 -39.98 22.83 -26.01
C TYR A 304 -41.33 23.49 -25.90
N ARG A 305 -41.41 24.77 -25.52
CA ARG A 305 -42.64 25.55 -25.49
C ARG A 305 -43.16 25.73 -26.91
N ILE A 306 -42.33 26.18 -27.82
CA ILE A 306 -42.66 26.36 -29.25
C ILE A 306 -43.19 25.05 -29.86
N LYS A 307 -42.49 23.94 -29.66
CA LYS A 307 -42.96 22.62 -30.12
C LYS A 307 -44.27 22.21 -29.51
N GLY A 308 -44.52 22.53 -28.23
CA GLY A 308 -45.81 22.31 -27.54
C GLY A 308 -46.94 23.14 -28.15
N ASP A 309 -46.66 24.45 -28.40
CA ASP A 309 -47.63 25.38 -29.03
C ASP A 309 -48.00 24.92 -30.44
N LEU A 310 -46.97 24.58 -31.27
CA LEU A 310 -47.19 24.11 -32.63
C LEU A 310 -47.96 22.80 -32.71
N LEU A 311 -47.64 21.85 -31.83
CA LEU A 311 -48.40 20.58 -31.74
C LEU A 311 -49.85 20.83 -31.33
N TYR A 312 -50.07 21.75 -30.40
CA TYR A 312 -51.44 22.07 -29.94
C TYR A 312 -52.26 22.75 -31.05
N ALA A 313 -51.64 23.62 -31.82
CA ALA A 313 -52.29 24.25 -32.99
C ALA A 313 -52.57 23.25 -34.15
N SER A 314 -51.73 22.21 -34.23
CA SER A 314 -51.80 21.24 -35.34
C SER A 314 -52.35 19.88 -34.94
N LEU A 315 -53.14 19.79 -33.85
CA LEU A 315 -53.69 18.52 -33.36
C LEU A 315 -54.48 17.74 -34.44
N HIS A 316 -55.10 18.46 -35.37
CA HIS A 316 -55.88 17.85 -36.47
C HIS A 316 -55.00 17.09 -37.51
N LEU A 317 -53.68 17.37 -37.54
CA LEU A 317 -52.71 16.69 -38.41
C LEU A 317 -52.10 15.44 -37.78
N ILE A 318 -52.28 15.23 -36.49
CA ILE A 318 -51.61 14.18 -35.71
C ILE A 318 -52.55 13.03 -35.47
N GLN A 319 -52.12 11.79 -35.81
CA GLN A 319 -52.84 10.56 -35.49
C GLN A 319 -52.03 9.72 -34.53
N LYS A 320 -52.72 8.95 -33.68
CA LYS A 320 -52.09 8.03 -32.75
C LYS A 320 -51.25 6.98 -33.51
N GLY A 321 -50.03 6.78 -33.05
CA GLY A 321 -49.04 5.88 -33.71
C GLY A 321 -48.02 6.59 -34.58
N MET A 322 -48.19 7.89 -34.87
CA MET A 322 -47.16 8.69 -35.57
C MET A 322 -45.91 8.86 -34.70
N THR A 323 -44.73 8.81 -35.34
CA THR A 323 -43.42 9.03 -34.69
C THR A 323 -42.92 10.43 -34.87
N HIS A 324 -43.41 11.18 -35.88
CA HIS A 324 -43.06 12.55 -36.17
C HIS A 324 -44.18 13.27 -36.96
N VAL A 325 -44.18 14.61 -36.95
CA VAL A 325 -45.08 15.44 -37.72
C VAL A 325 -44.36 16.72 -38.15
N VAL A 326 -44.55 17.12 -39.42
CA VAL A 326 -44.05 18.37 -39.96
C VAL A 326 -45.17 19.41 -39.87
N VAL A 327 -44.91 20.50 -39.14
CA VAL A 327 -45.85 21.57 -38.93
C VAL A 327 -45.29 22.93 -39.37
N ASP A 328 -46.15 23.87 -39.75
CA ASP A 328 -45.71 25.22 -40.07
C ASP A 328 -45.41 25.99 -38.79
N ASN A 329 -44.20 26.47 -38.64
CA ASN A 329 -43.78 27.28 -37.51
C ASN A 329 -44.15 28.73 -37.73
N TYR A 330 -45.23 29.20 -37.12
CA TYR A 330 -45.72 30.56 -37.24
C TYR A 330 -44.86 31.62 -36.52
N TYR A 331 -43.84 31.20 -35.74
CA TYR A 331 -42.89 32.13 -35.09
C TYR A 331 -41.81 32.63 -36.05
N ASP A 332 -41.38 31.81 -37.01
CA ASP A 332 -40.30 32.12 -37.96
C ASP A 332 -40.63 31.82 -39.42
N ASN A 333 -41.85 31.39 -39.72
CA ASN A 333 -42.36 30.99 -41.03
C ASN A 333 -41.60 29.84 -41.70
N THR A 334 -41.02 28.95 -40.89
CA THR A 334 -40.34 27.74 -41.36
C THR A 334 -41.21 26.50 -41.15
N LYS A 335 -40.79 25.36 -41.70
CA LYS A 335 -41.37 24.05 -41.39
C LYS A 335 -40.51 23.36 -40.32
N LEU A 336 -41.16 22.91 -39.23
CA LEU A 336 -40.50 22.24 -38.13
C LEU A 336 -40.97 20.76 -38.06
N ASP A 337 -40.01 19.85 -38.09
CA ASP A 337 -40.28 18.43 -37.85
C ASP A 337 -40.20 18.15 -36.35
N ILE A 338 -41.31 17.66 -35.78
CA ILE A 338 -41.44 17.41 -34.33
C ILE A 338 -41.62 15.91 -34.08
N THR A 339 -40.75 15.36 -33.28
CA THR A 339 -40.80 13.95 -32.85
C THR A 339 -41.95 13.71 -31.90
N LEU A 340 -42.73 12.65 -32.14
CA LEU A 340 -43.87 12.24 -31.34
C LEU A 340 -43.61 10.87 -30.66
N ASP A 341 -44.24 10.65 -29.54
CA ASP A 341 -44.30 9.34 -28.88
C ASP A 341 -45.55 8.58 -29.43
N PRO A 342 -45.35 7.48 -30.20
CA PRO A 342 -46.45 6.79 -30.83
C PRO A 342 -47.44 6.15 -29.86
N LYS A 343 -47.04 6.02 -28.57
CA LYS A 343 -47.90 5.46 -27.52
C LYS A 343 -48.87 6.48 -26.96
N LEU A 344 -48.62 7.77 -27.18
CA LEU A 344 -49.39 8.88 -26.61
C LEU A 344 -50.41 9.41 -27.63
N ASP A 345 -51.50 9.95 -27.12
CA ASP A 345 -52.47 10.69 -27.94
C ASP A 345 -51.89 12.06 -28.36
N PRO A 346 -52.39 12.70 -29.45
CA PRO A 346 -51.94 13.97 -29.91
C PRO A 346 -51.83 15.05 -28.84
N LYS A 347 -52.86 15.18 -27.99
CA LYS A 347 -52.90 16.14 -26.89
C LYS A 347 -51.87 15.78 -25.80
N ALA A 348 -51.66 14.52 -25.52
CA ALA A 348 -50.67 14.04 -24.53
C ALA A 348 -49.23 14.29 -25.02
N ASN A 349 -48.96 14.19 -26.35
CA ASN A 349 -47.69 14.56 -26.94
C ASN A 349 -47.38 16.05 -26.74
N ALA A 350 -48.32 16.95 -27.02
CA ALA A 350 -48.18 18.38 -26.77
C ALA A 350 -47.93 18.67 -25.27
N GLN A 351 -48.70 18.06 -24.39
CA GLN A 351 -48.49 18.18 -22.93
C GLN A 351 -47.12 17.70 -22.46
N LYS A 352 -46.56 16.65 -23.08
CA LYS A 352 -45.22 16.15 -22.76
C LYS A 352 -44.14 17.20 -23.07
N TYR A 353 -44.30 17.99 -24.14
CA TYR A 353 -43.37 19.10 -24.44
C TYR A 353 -43.50 20.24 -23.45
N TYR A 354 -44.71 20.61 -23.00
CA TYR A 354 -44.89 21.60 -21.94
C TYR A 354 -44.33 21.12 -20.60
N GLN A 355 -44.49 19.83 -20.25
CA GLN A 355 -43.87 19.27 -19.05
C GLN A 355 -42.34 19.37 -19.11
N LYS A 356 -41.72 19.09 -20.30
CA LYS A 356 -40.28 19.27 -20.47
C LYS A 356 -39.84 20.73 -20.30
N TYR A 357 -40.60 21.67 -20.86
CA TYR A 357 -40.35 23.11 -20.69
C TYR A 357 -40.42 23.52 -19.22
N GLN A 358 -41.47 23.14 -18.53
CA GLN A 358 -41.63 23.47 -17.12
C GLN A 358 -40.56 22.86 -16.23
N LYS A 359 -40.21 21.62 -16.49
CA LYS A 359 -39.09 20.94 -15.78
C LYS A 359 -37.74 21.64 -16.01
N ALA A 360 -37.45 22.01 -17.24
CA ALA A 360 -36.21 22.73 -17.57
C ALA A 360 -36.16 24.09 -16.89
N LYS A 361 -37.24 24.86 -16.97
CA LYS A 361 -37.38 26.18 -16.33
C LYS A 361 -37.19 26.12 -14.80
N ASN A 362 -37.80 25.12 -14.14
CA ASN A 362 -37.72 24.96 -12.68
C ASN A 362 -36.32 24.49 -12.25
N SER A 363 -35.56 23.82 -13.13
CA SER A 363 -34.22 23.32 -12.80
C SER A 363 -33.13 24.41 -12.83
N ILE A 364 -33.34 25.52 -13.54
CA ILE A 364 -32.31 26.56 -13.75
C ILE A 364 -31.79 27.11 -12.43
N ASN A 365 -32.68 27.52 -11.50
CA ASN A 365 -32.24 28.07 -10.21
C ASN A 365 -31.44 27.07 -9.38
N VAL A 366 -31.88 25.82 -9.35
CA VAL A 366 -31.17 24.74 -8.64
C VAL A 366 -29.82 24.47 -9.28
N LEU A 367 -29.72 24.50 -10.63
CA LEU A 367 -28.46 24.32 -11.35
C LEU A 367 -27.48 25.46 -11.07
N LEU A 368 -27.96 26.71 -11.07
CA LEU A 368 -27.11 27.87 -10.75
C LEU A 368 -26.55 27.80 -9.32
N GLU A 369 -27.39 27.44 -8.34
CA GLU A 369 -26.93 27.24 -6.97
C GLU A 369 -25.89 26.10 -6.87
N GLN A 370 -26.12 24.98 -7.56
CA GLN A 370 -25.17 23.86 -7.56
C GLN A 370 -23.86 24.19 -8.29
N ILE A 371 -23.89 25.03 -9.33
CA ILE A 371 -22.70 25.51 -10.03
C ILE A 371 -21.88 26.37 -9.08
N ASP A 372 -22.48 27.37 -8.40
CA ASP A 372 -21.79 28.25 -7.45
C ASP A 372 -21.12 27.45 -6.31
N LEU A 373 -21.85 26.48 -5.71
CA LEU A 373 -21.28 25.62 -4.70
C LEU A 373 -20.09 24.76 -5.22
N THR A 374 -20.24 24.22 -6.44
CA THR A 374 -19.18 23.39 -7.05
C THR A 374 -17.95 24.22 -7.44
N GLU A 375 -18.14 25.47 -7.88
CA GLU A 375 -17.03 26.40 -8.17
C GLU A 375 -16.26 26.76 -6.89
N LYS A 376 -16.94 27.02 -5.78
CA LYS A 376 -16.32 27.27 -4.47
C LYS A 376 -15.54 26.04 -3.96
N GLU A 377 -16.07 24.84 -4.15
CA GLU A 377 -15.34 23.59 -3.81
C GLU A 377 -14.07 23.42 -4.65
N ILE A 378 -14.12 23.71 -5.96
CA ILE A 378 -12.96 23.67 -6.85
C ILE A 378 -11.90 24.68 -6.41
N GLU A 379 -12.29 25.91 -6.12
CA GLU A 379 -11.42 26.99 -5.66
C GLU A 379 -10.71 26.61 -4.34
N TYR A 380 -11.46 26.02 -3.40
CA TYR A 380 -10.92 25.51 -2.15
C TYR A 380 -9.86 24.43 -2.39
N PHE A 381 -10.14 23.39 -3.18
CA PHE A 381 -9.18 22.34 -3.46
C PHE A 381 -7.97 22.85 -4.26
N ASP A 382 -8.15 23.80 -5.18
CA ASP A 382 -7.06 24.41 -5.94
C ASP A 382 -6.11 25.20 -5.02
N SER A 383 -6.66 25.95 -4.06
CA SER A 383 -5.86 26.67 -3.05
C SER A 383 -4.97 25.70 -2.24
N LEU A 384 -5.53 24.55 -1.80
CA LEU A 384 -4.76 23.54 -1.08
C LEU A 384 -3.64 22.90 -1.92
N ILE A 385 -3.85 22.74 -3.22
CA ILE A 385 -2.84 22.25 -4.17
C ILE A 385 -1.73 23.28 -4.37
N THR A 386 -2.08 24.55 -4.46
CA THR A 386 -1.17 25.68 -4.76
C THR A 386 -0.30 26.02 -3.54
N ASP A 387 -0.86 26.10 -2.36
CA ASP A 387 -0.12 26.39 -1.10
C ASP A 387 1.02 25.41 -0.87
N ARG A 388 0.83 24.16 -1.25
CA ARG A 388 1.90 23.17 -1.18
C ARG A 388 3.00 23.39 -2.20
N LYS A 389 2.69 23.83 -3.41
CA LYS A 389 3.71 24.13 -4.43
C LYS A 389 4.63 25.25 -3.94
N SER A 390 4.06 26.26 -3.30
CA SER A 390 4.81 27.38 -2.70
C SER A 390 5.67 26.94 -1.51
N THR A 391 5.16 26.08 -0.63
CA THR A 391 5.90 25.54 0.52
C THR A 391 7.08 24.66 0.10
N ARG A 392 6.94 23.87 -0.98
CA ARG A 392 8.04 23.06 -1.55
C ARG A 392 9.13 23.92 -2.18
N LEU A 393 8.78 24.99 -2.89
CA LEU A 393 9.73 25.92 -3.48
C LEU A 393 10.57 26.62 -2.38
N ASN A 394 9.94 27.02 -1.29
CA ASN A 394 10.63 27.66 -0.16
C ASN A 394 11.53 26.71 0.65
N SER A 395 11.24 25.40 0.67
CA SER A 395 12.09 24.40 1.33
C SER A 395 13.30 24.00 0.48
N SER A 396 13.20 24.04 -0.85
CA SER A 396 14.32 23.75 -1.76
C SER A 396 15.32 24.89 -1.92
N HIS A 397 15.00 26.11 -1.45
CA HIS A 397 15.91 27.27 -1.42
C HIS A 397 16.63 27.43 -0.07
N ARG A 398 16.43 26.52 0.90
CA ARG A 398 17.08 26.55 2.23
C ARG A 398 18.14 25.45 2.45
N THR A 399 18.50 24.74 1.39
CA THR A 399 19.59 23.74 1.43
C THR A 399 20.73 24.16 0.52
#